data_50734999548862218370f924d8e90a41
#
_entry.id   50734999548862218370f924d8e90a41
#
_cell.length_a   1.000
_cell.length_b   1.000
_cell.length_c   1.000
_cell.angle_alpha   90.00
_cell.angle_beta   90.00
_cell.angle_gamma   90.00
#
_symmetry.space_group_name_H-M   'P 1'
#
loop_
_entity.id
_entity.type
_entity.pdbx_description
1 polymer ?
#
loop_
_entity_poly.entity_id
_entity_poly.type
_entity_poly.pdbx_seq_one_letter_code
_entity_poly.pdbx_strand_id
1 'polypeptide(L)'
;MKVLLINGSPRKEGNTYTALSETARQLEKNGIEAEILWIGTKAVRGCIACGKCRELGKNRCVFDDDITNTVIEKMETCDAIILGAPVYYGQPAAQAMALQQRMLYAGGQAFQGKPAAVVTV
;
A
#
# COMPACT_ATOMS: atom_id res chain seq x y z
N MET A 1 14.98 7.34 8.32
CA MET A 1 14.39 6.39 7.36
C MET A 1 13.01 5.97 7.86
N LYS A 2 12.04 5.97 6.99
CA LYS A 2 10.65 5.62 7.30
C LYS A 2 10.15 4.54 6.33
N VAL A 3 9.52 3.50 6.85
CA VAL A 3 8.92 2.40 6.08
C VAL A 3 7.40 2.46 6.24
N LEU A 4 6.67 2.44 5.12
CA LEU A 4 5.22 2.30 5.09
C LEU A 4 4.85 0.82 4.94
N LEU A 5 4.14 0.27 5.93
CA LEU A 5 3.62 -1.09 5.89
C LEU A 5 2.11 -1.01 5.62
N ILE A 6 1.67 -1.51 4.48
CA ILE A 6 0.27 -1.47 4.06
C ILE A 6 -0.39 -2.80 4.43
N ASN A 7 -1.36 -2.75 5.35
CA ASN A 7 -2.17 -3.90 5.70
C ASN A 7 -3.38 -4.01 4.76
N GLY A 8 -3.25 -4.88 3.75
CA GLY A 8 -4.27 -5.16 2.75
C GLY A 8 -5.29 -6.24 3.15
N SER A 9 -5.31 -6.63 4.42
CA SER A 9 -6.31 -7.57 4.93
C SER A 9 -7.64 -6.88 5.21
N PRO A 10 -8.79 -7.52 4.92
CA PRO A 10 -10.10 -7.02 5.38
C PRO A 10 -10.23 -7.07 6.91
N ARG A 11 -9.41 -7.88 7.59
CA ARG A 11 -9.35 -7.93 9.06
C ARG A 11 -8.26 -6.99 9.56
N LYS A 12 -8.64 -5.98 10.34
CA LYS A 12 -7.70 -4.97 10.85
C LYS A 12 -6.56 -5.57 11.65
N GLU A 13 -6.85 -6.52 12.53
CA GLU A 13 -5.92 -7.15 13.47
C GLU A 13 -5.84 -8.67 13.27
N GLY A 14 -5.82 -9.13 12.01
CA GLY A 14 -5.66 -10.54 11.66
C GLY A 14 -4.20 -10.96 11.53
N ASN A 15 -3.96 -12.13 10.91
CA ASN A 15 -2.62 -12.70 10.77
C ASN A 15 -1.68 -11.79 9.93
N THR A 16 -2.19 -11.12 8.90
CA THR A 16 -1.41 -10.15 8.13
C THR A 16 -0.91 -9.01 9.02
N TYR A 17 -1.78 -8.47 9.88
CA TYR A 17 -1.39 -7.44 10.85
C TYR A 17 -0.34 -7.94 11.82
N THR A 18 -0.46 -9.17 12.33
CA THR A 18 0.52 -9.78 13.24
C THR A 18 1.91 -9.85 12.58
N ALA A 19 1.97 -10.31 11.33
CA ALA A 19 3.22 -10.38 10.58
C ALA A 19 3.83 -8.98 10.33
N LEU A 20 2.99 -8.01 9.92
CA LEU A 20 3.44 -6.63 9.71
C LEU A 20 3.87 -5.96 11.02
N SER A 21 3.20 -6.24 12.13
CA SER A 21 3.56 -5.70 13.45
C SER A 21 4.91 -6.21 13.92
N GLU A 22 5.21 -7.50 13.71
CA GLU A 22 6.53 -8.03 14.02
C GLU A 22 7.60 -7.41 13.12
N THR A 23 7.31 -7.23 11.84
CA THR A 23 8.20 -6.54 10.91
C THR A 23 8.47 -5.11 11.37
N ALA A 24 7.43 -4.36 11.73
CA ALA A 24 7.55 -2.99 12.24
C ALA A 24 8.41 -2.94 13.51
N ARG A 25 8.19 -3.87 14.44
CA ARG A 25 8.99 -3.98 15.66
C ARG A 25 10.47 -4.21 15.39
N GLN A 26 10.81 -5.02 14.40
CA GLN A 26 12.21 -5.25 14.01
C GLN A 26 12.84 -4.03 13.34
N LEU A 27 12.08 -3.32 12.50
CA LEU A 27 12.52 -2.07 11.90
C LEU A 27 12.83 -1.01 12.98
N GLU A 28 11.92 -0.83 13.92
CA GLU A 28 12.08 0.13 15.03
C GLU A 28 13.28 -0.20 15.92
N LYS A 29 13.55 -1.47 16.20
CA LYS A 29 14.77 -1.91 16.93
C LYS A 29 16.05 -1.50 16.22
N ASN A 30 16.01 -1.34 14.91
CA ASN A 30 17.14 -0.91 14.08
C ASN A 30 17.12 0.59 13.77
N GLY A 31 16.32 1.37 14.50
CA GLY A 31 16.25 2.83 14.34
C GLY A 31 15.50 3.29 13.10
N ILE A 32 14.67 2.43 12.51
CA ILE A 32 13.86 2.74 11.32
C ILE A 32 12.41 2.98 11.76
N GLU A 33 11.87 4.15 11.43
CA GLU A 33 10.47 4.46 11.69
C GLU A 33 9.54 3.56 10.83
N ALA A 34 8.54 2.97 11.45
CA ALA A 34 7.60 2.08 10.79
C ALA A 34 6.16 2.56 11.00
N GLU A 35 5.40 2.72 9.93
CA GLU A 35 3.98 3.07 9.98
C GLU A 35 3.15 1.97 9.34
N ILE A 36 2.21 1.38 10.08
CA ILE A 36 1.24 0.42 9.54
C ILE A 36 -0.03 1.18 9.16
N LEU A 37 -0.38 1.12 7.88
CA LEU A 37 -1.63 1.66 7.34
C LEU A 37 -2.58 0.53 6.98
N TRP A 38 -3.71 0.45 7.65
CA TRP A 38 -4.79 -0.47 7.28
C TRP A 38 -5.67 0.14 6.20
N ILE A 39 -5.91 -0.59 5.11
CA ILE A 39 -6.69 -0.09 3.97
C ILE A 39 -8.21 -0.11 4.20
N GLY A 40 -8.67 -0.72 5.30
CA GLY A 40 -10.09 -0.76 5.63
C GLY A 40 -10.87 -1.83 4.87
N THR A 41 -12.18 -1.75 4.99
CA THR A 41 -13.14 -2.65 4.32
C THR A 41 -13.97 -1.95 3.24
N LYS A 42 -13.77 -0.64 3.06
CA LYS A 42 -14.41 0.10 1.98
C LYS A 42 -13.89 -0.39 0.64
N ALA A 43 -14.76 -0.53 -0.34
CA ALA A 43 -14.40 -0.99 -1.66
C ALA A 43 -13.28 -0.12 -2.28
N VAL A 44 -12.28 -0.77 -2.84
CA VAL A 44 -11.22 -0.13 -3.60
C VAL A 44 -11.38 -0.51 -5.06
N ARG A 45 -11.50 0.48 -5.92
CA ARG A 45 -11.61 0.30 -7.36
C ARG A 45 -10.26 -0.11 -7.95
N GLY A 46 -10.26 -1.07 -8.87
CA GLY A 46 -9.11 -1.36 -9.72
C GLY A 46 -8.83 -0.23 -10.72
N CYS A 47 -7.63 -0.22 -11.30
CA CYS A 47 -7.29 0.75 -12.34
C CYS A 47 -8.05 0.45 -13.63
N ILE A 48 -8.73 1.47 -14.19
CA ILE A 48 -9.46 1.37 -15.46
C ILE A 48 -8.66 1.92 -16.66
N ALA A 49 -7.38 2.20 -16.46
CA ALA A 49 -6.47 2.69 -17.51
C ALA A 49 -6.98 3.96 -18.25
N CYS A 50 -7.68 4.83 -17.56
CA CYS A 50 -8.24 6.07 -18.16
C CYS A 50 -7.17 7.11 -18.55
N GLY A 51 -5.92 6.97 -18.05
CA GLY A 51 -4.81 7.89 -18.34
C GLY A 51 -4.90 9.26 -17.68
N LYS A 52 -5.96 9.58 -16.97
CA LYS A 52 -6.18 10.91 -16.38
C LYS A 52 -5.14 11.30 -15.32
N CYS A 53 -4.56 10.34 -14.62
CA CYS A 53 -3.48 10.62 -13.67
C CYS A 53 -2.25 11.23 -14.34
N ARG A 54 -1.97 10.88 -15.59
CA ARG A 54 -0.88 11.48 -16.38
C ARG A 54 -1.20 12.91 -16.80
N GLU A 55 -2.46 13.18 -17.14
CA GLU A 55 -2.94 14.53 -17.47
C GLU A 55 -2.86 15.48 -16.28
N LEU A 56 -3.13 14.98 -15.05
CA LEU A 56 -2.99 15.76 -13.83
C LEU A 56 -1.53 16.18 -13.55
N GLY A 57 -0.54 15.44 -14.05
CA GLY A 57 0.88 15.71 -13.82
C GLY A 57 1.32 15.65 -12.37
N LYS A 58 0.53 15.02 -11.49
CA LYS A 58 0.77 14.81 -10.07
C LYS A 58 0.68 13.33 -9.77
N ASN A 59 1.35 12.89 -8.71
CA ASN A 59 1.24 11.51 -8.22
C ASN A 59 -0.14 11.30 -7.57
N ARG A 60 -1.18 11.21 -8.38
CA ARG A 60 -2.55 11.15 -7.89
C ARG A 60 -3.48 10.48 -8.89
N CYS A 61 -4.36 9.61 -8.40
CA CYS A 61 -5.47 9.09 -9.18
C CYS A 61 -6.60 10.15 -9.22
N VAL A 62 -7.28 10.26 -10.38
CA VAL A 62 -8.43 11.15 -10.52
C VAL A 62 -9.63 10.71 -9.66
N PHE A 63 -9.75 9.40 -9.40
CA PHE A 63 -10.76 8.85 -8.51
C PHE A 63 -10.29 8.93 -7.07
N ASP A 64 -11.00 9.69 -6.25
CA ASP A 64 -10.64 10.01 -4.87
C ASP A 64 -11.71 9.57 -3.86
N ASP A 65 -12.46 8.54 -4.18
CA ASP A 65 -13.53 7.97 -3.36
C ASP A 65 -13.10 6.78 -2.50
N ASP A 66 -11.81 6.50 -2.45
CA ASP A 66 -11.21 5.43 -1.64
C ASP A 66 -9.83 5.80 -1.09
N ILE A 67 -9.14 4.84 -0.48
CA ILE A 67 -7.87 5.09 0.21
C ILE A 67 -6.66 5.30 -0.71
N THR A 68 -6.79 5.10 -2.02
CA THR A 68 -5.65 5.04 -2.94
C THR A 68 -4.78 6.30 -2.90
N ASN A 69 -5.39 7.49 -2.99
CA ASN A 69 -4.62 8.74 -2.95
C ASN A 69 -3.95 8.99 -1.60
N THR A 70 -4.58 8.60 -0.50
CA THR A 70 -3.96 8.65 0.83
C THR A 70 -2.70 7.78 0.89
N VAL A 71 -2.75 6.58 0.29
CA VAL A 71 -1.57 5.70 0.21
C VAL A 71 -0.48 6.34 -0.62
N ILE A 72 -0.81 6.92 -1.79
CA ILE A 72 0.17 7.60 -2.66
C ILE A 72 0.85 8.76 -1.93
N GLU A 73 0.09 9.59 -1.21
CA GLU A 73 0.64 10.69 -0.41
C GLU A 73 1.64 10.19 0.65
N LYS A 74 1.32 9.09 1.33
CA LYS A 74 2.24 8.46 2.28
C LYS A 74 3.46 7.85 1.61
N MET A 75 3.30 7.31 0.40
CA MET A 75 4.42 6.81 -0.40
C MET A 75 5.43 7.91 -0.75
N GLU A 76 4.99 9.14 -0.98
CA GLU A 76 5.87 10.27 -1.28
C GLU A 76 6.85 10.56 -0.14
N THR A 77 6.42 10.36 1.09
CA THR A 77 7.17 10.71 2.30
C THR A 77 7.90 9.54 2.96
N CYS A 78 7.74 8.30 2.48
CA CYS A 78 8.45 7.13 2.99
C CYS A 78 9.65 6.77 2.11
N ASP A 79 10.58 5.99 2.68
CA ASP A 79 11.79 5.52 2.00
C ASP A 79 11.64 4.10 1.45
N ALA A 80 10.73 3.32 2.00
CA ALA A 80 10.46 1.94 1.57
C ALA A 80 9.02 1.55 1.83
N ILE A 81 8.53 0.52 1.15
CA ILE A 81 7.14 0.06 1.24
C ILE A 81 7.10 -1.45 1.43
N ILE A 82 6.24 -1.90 2.35
CA ILE A 82 5.92 -3.32 2.54
C ILE A 82 4.42 -3.49 2.37
N LEU A 83 4.01 -4.34 1.43
CA LEU A 83 2.61 -4.68 1.22
C LEU A 83 2.30 -6.04 1.85
N GLY A 84 1.42 -6.06 2.83
CA GLY A 84 0.88 -7.27 3.44
C GLY A 84 -0.52 -7.58 2.92
N ALA A 85 -0.77 -8.85 2.57
CA ALA A 85 -2.10 -9.30 2.17
C ALA A 85 -2.32 -10.77 2.50
N PRO A 86 -3.56 -11.18 2.87
CA PRO A 86 -3.90 -12.59 2.97
C PRO A 86 -4.04 -13.19 1.57
N VAL A 87 -3.82 -14.50 1.48
CA VAL A 87 -3.99 -15.27 0.25
C VAL A 87 -5.37 -15.90 0.24
N TYR A 88 -6.17 -15.57 -0.77
CA TYR A 88 -7.48 -16.16 -1.04
C TYR A 88 -7.46 -16.86 -2.41
N TYR A 89 -7.65 -18.17 -2.41
CA TYR A 89 -7.67 -18.98 -3.66
C TYR A 89 -6.42 -18.76 -4.54
N GLY A 90 -5.23 -18.70 -3.93
CA GLY A 90 -3.98 -18.52 -4.65
C GLY A 90 -3.67 -17.09 -5.09
N GLN A 91 -4.48 -16.11 -4.69
CA GLN A 91 -4.31 -14.70 -5.04
C GLN A 91 -4.33 -13.84 -3.77
N PRO A 92 -3.65 -12.68 -3.77
CA PRO A 92 -3.84 -11.71 -2.70
C PRO A 92 -5.31 -11.24 -2.62
N ALA A 93 -5.74 -10.81 -1.46
CA ALA A 93 -7.07 -10.22 -1.30
C ALA A 93 -7.34 -9.16 -2.38
N ALA A 94 -8.49 -9.20 -3.02
CA ALA A 94 -8.83 -8.40 -4.19
C ALA A 94 -8.65 -6.89 -3.97
N GLN A 95 -9.00 -6.38 -2.79
CA GLN A 95 -8.79 -4.96 -2.47
C GLN A 95 -7.31 -4.56 -2.43
N ALA A 96 -6.44 -5.45 -1.93
CA ALA A 96 -5.00 -5.21 -1.94
C ALA A 96 -4.46 -5.16 -3.37
N MET A 97 -4.93 -6.04 -4.25
CA MET A 97 -4.57 -6.03 -5.67
C MET A 97 -5.07 -4.75 -6.37
N ALA A 98 -6.31 -4.37 -6.14
CA ALA A 98 -6.89 -3.15 -6.73
C ALA A 98 -6.13 -1.89 -6.30
N LEU A 99 -5.80 -1.79 -5.01
CA LEU A 99 -4.96 -0.72 -4.48
C LEU A 99 -3.58 -0.72 -5.15
N GLN A 100 -2.92 -1.88 -5.21
CA GLN A 100 -1.59 -2.01 -5.81
C GLN A 100 -1.56 -1.50 -7.25
N GLN A 101 -2.53 -1.88 -8.07
CA GLN A 101 -2.62 -1.43 -9.45
C GLN A 101 -2.71 0.10 -9.54
N ARG A 102 -3.58 0.71 -8.76
CA ARG A 102 -3.79 2.16 -8.81
C ARG A 102 -2.66 2.94 -8.18
N MET A 103 -2.17 2.54 -7.01
CA MET A 103 -1.08 3.25 -6.35
C MET A 103 0.20 3.25 -7.17
N LEU A 104 0.51 2.15 -7.87
CA LEU A 104 1.69 2.07 -8.72
C LEU A 104 1.50 2.78 -10.05
N TYR A 105 0.33 2.70 -10.67
CA TYR A 105 0.07 3.36 -11.95
C TYR A 105 -0.01 4.89 -11.81
N ALA A 106 -0.77 5.38 -10.82
CA ALA A 106 -0.94 6.80 -10.59
C ALA A 106 0.22 7.43 -9.80
N GLY A 107 0.78 6.68 -8.85
CA GLY A 107 1.84 7.14 -7.94
C GLY A 107 3.23 6.61 -8.27
N GLY A 108 3.48 6.16 -9.49
CA GLY A 108 4.73 5.49 -9.86
C GLY A 108 5.99 6.31 -9.61
N GLN A 109 5.94 7.62 -9.74
CA GLN A 109 7.08 8.51 -9.43
C GLN A 109 7.34 8.59 -7.92
N ALA A 110 6.29 8.58 -7.10
CA ALA A 110 6.43 8.53 -5.64
C ALA A 110 7.10 7.24 -5.16
N PHE A 111 6.99 6.18 -5.95
CA PHE A 111 7.54 4.86 -5.66
C PHE A 111 8.93 4.63 -6.25
N GLN A 112 9.34 5.41 -7.22
CA GLN A 112 10.55 5.18 -7.99
C GLN A 112 11.81 5.15 -7.11
N GLY A 113 12.62 4.10 -7.27
CA GLY A 113 13.88 3.93 -6.55
C GLY A 113 13.75 3.50 -5.09
N LYS A 114 12.53 3.27 -4.60
CA LYS A 114 12.30 2.82 -3.23
C LYS A 114 12.27 1.30 -3.16
N PRO A 115 12.95 0.68 -2.18
CA PRO A 115 12.82 -0.76 -1.95
C PRO A 115 11.40 -1.13 -1.56
N ALA A 116 10.98 -2.32 -2.02
CA ALA A 116 9.67 -2.86 -1.70
C ALA A 116 9.76 -4.34 -1.33
N ALA A 117 8.88 -4.76 -0.44
CA ALA A 117 8.71 -6.15 -0.05
C ALA A 117 7.23 -6.51 0.05
N VAL A 118 6.95 -7.80 0.04
CA VAL A 118 5.59 -8.34 0.18
C VAL A 118 5.57 -9.35 1.32
N VAL A 119 4.53 -9.30 2.13
CA VAL A 119 4.23 -10.28 3.17
C VAL A 119 2.89 -10.92 2.86
N THR A 120 2.89 -12.23 2.68
CA THR A 120 1.67 -13.00 2.39
C THR A 120 1.40 -14.02 3.51
N VAL A 121 0.16 -14.18 3.84
CA VAL A 121 -0.26 -15.07 4.93
C VAL A 121 -1.39 -15.99 4.47
#